data_edcbf58ee281dfedc556300a43051bdb
#
_entry.id   edcbf58ee281dfedc556300a43051bdb
#
_cell.length_a   1.000
_cell.length_b   1.000
_cell.length_c   1.000
_cell.angle_alpha   90.00
_cell.angle_beta   90.00
_cell.angle_gamma   90.00
#
_symmetry.space_group_name_H-M   'P 1'
#
loop_
_entity.id
_entity.type
_entity.pdbx_description
1 polymer ?
#
loop_
_entity_poly.entity_id
_entity_poly.type
_entity_poly.pdbx_seq_one_letter_code
_entity_poly.pdbx_strand_id
1 'polypeptide(L)'
;MSTLSYEARSEAHSAPVVKKLLNIMVEKKTNLCASLDVNTTAELLDLVEKLGPHICLLKTHIDIISDFSMENTIAPLKALQKKHNFLIFEDRKFADIGNTVKLQYSSGVYRIVEWSDITNAHGVTGEGIVKGLKEATVGIDEPRGLLMLAELSSKGSLAYGEYTKKTVEIAKSDKEFVVGFIAQRDMGGREEGFDWLIMTPGVGLDDKGDALGQQYRTVDEVVSTGSDIIIVGRGLYGKGRDPVIEAIRYKEAGWNAYLKRVSK
;
A
#
# COMPACT_ATOMS: atom_id res chain seq x y z
N MET A 1 6.92 13.18 11.68
CA MET A 1 5.51 13.03 11.23
C MET A 1 5.08 14.29 10.49
N SER A 2 4.41 14.18 9.34
CA SER A 2 3.94 15.34 8.57
C SER A 2 2.71 15.97 9.20
N THR A 3 2.74 17.28 9.41
CA THR A 3 1.57 18.12 9.70
C THR A 3 1.06 18.83 8.44
N LEU A 4 1.75 18.64 7.28
CA LEU A 4 1.30 19.16 6.00
C LEU A 4 0.08 18.38 5.51
N SER A 5 -0.84 19.11 4.88
CA SER A 5 -2.01 18.49 4.25
C SER A 5 -1.61 17.62 3.05
N TYR A 6 -2.47 16.67 2.68
CA TYR A 6 -2.22 15.84 1.49
C TYR A 6 -2.16 16.66 0.21
N GLU A 7 -2.91 17.77 0.13
CA GLU A 7 -2.86 18.74 -0.97
C GLU A 7 -1.45 19.36 -1.09
N ALA A 8 -0.95 19.92 0.00
CA ALA A 8 0.37 20.56 0.03
C ALA A 8 1.49 19.56 -0.27
N ARG A 9 1.37 18.32 0.23
CA ARG A 9 2.31 17.24 -0.07
C ARG A 9 2.24 16.83 -1.54
N SER A 10 1.04 16.73 -2.12
CA SER A 10 0.85 16.40 -3.53
C SER A 10 1.51 17.43 -4.46
N GLU A 11 1.39 18.71 -4.15
CA GLU A 11 2.02 19.78 -4.92
C GLU A 11 3.55 19.69 -4.89
N ALA A 12 4.12 19.44 -3.71
CA ALA A 12 5.55 19.44 -3.47
C ALA A 12 6.27 18.13 -3.88
N HIS A 13 5.58 17.01 -3.91
CA HIS A 13 6.21 15.68 -4.08
C HIS A 13 6.77 15.50 -5.50
N SER A 14 7.95 14.85 -5.63
CA SER A 14 8.57 14.59 -6.94
C SER A 14 7.99 13.37 -7.67
N ALA A 15 7.60 12.31 -6.96
CA ALA A 15 7.12 11.07 -7.56
C ALA A 15 5.67 11.18 -8.07
N PRO A 16 5.42 10.96 -9.38
CA PRO A 16 4.08 11.14 -9.96
C PRO A 16 3.01 10.20 -9.39
N VAL A 17 3.38 8.96 -9.02
CA VAL A 17 2.43 8.01 -8.42
C VAL A 17 1.96 8.47 -7.04
N VAL A 18 2.83 9.14 -6.27
CA VAL A 18 2.47 9.73 -4.97
C VAL A 18 1.51 10.89 -5.14
N LYS A 19 1.81 11.81 -6.07
CA LYS A 19 0.89 12.92 -6.41
C LYS A 19 -0.50 12.39 -6.75
N LYS A 20 -0.56 11.38 -7.62
CA LYS A 20 -1.82 10.76 -8.03
C LYS A 20 -2.57 10.18 -6.82
N LEU A 21 -1.88 9.44 -5.95
CA LEU A 21 -2.49 8.84 -4.77
C LEU A 21 -3.02 9.89 -3.77
N LEU A 22 -2.20 10.89 -3.45
CA LEU A 22 -2.60 11.96 -2.53
C LEU A 22 -3.81 12.76 -3.07
N ASN A 23 -3.86 13.03 -4.37
CA ASN A 23 -5.01 13.69 -5.00
C ASN A 23 -6.29 12.84 -4.91
N ILE A 24 -6.20 11.53 -5.13
CA ILE A 24 -7.31 10.60 -4.92
C ILE A 24 -7.79 10.62 -3.46
N MET A 25 -6.85 10.63 -2.51
CA MET A 25 -7.18 10.69 -1.08
C MET A 25 -7.95 11.96 -0.72
N VAL A 26 -7.54 13.10 -1.27
CA VAL A 26 -8.21 14.40 -1.07
C VAL A 26 -9.59 14.41 -1.71
N GLU A 27 -9.68 14.05 -2.99
CA GLU A 27 -10.92 14.02 -3.76
C GLU A 27 -11.99 13.16 -3.09
N LYS A 28 -11.61 11.95 -2.69
CA LYS A 28 -12.53 10.97 -2.11
C LYS A 28 -12.67 11.10 -0.60
N LYS A 29 -11.89 11.96 0.06
CA LYS A 29 -11.80 12.09 1.52
C LYS A 29 -11.61 10.74 2.19
N THR A 30 -10.58 10.00 1.76
CA THR A 30 -10.28 8.66 2.26
C THR A 30 -8.77 8.39 2.27
N ASN A 31 -8.30 7.76 3.31
CA ASN A 31 -6.96 7.18 3.41
C ASN A 31 -7.02 5.65 3.61
N LEU A 32 -8.16 5.05 3.23
CA LEU A 32 -8.40 3.63 3.35
C LEU A 32 -7.81 2.87 2.15
N CYS A 33 -6.98 1.87 2.46
CA CYS A 33 -6.56 0.81 1.55
C CYS A 33 -7.33 -0.48 1.90
N ALA A 34 -8.11 -1.01 0.96
CA ALA A 34 -8.73 -2.33 1.13
C ALA A 34 -7.73 -3.43 0.75
N SER A 35 -7.48 -4.36 1.67
CA SER A 35 -6.66 -5.56 1.44
C SER A 35 -7.58 -6.75 1.17
N LEU A 36 -7.64 -7.23 -0.06
CA LEU A 36 -8.53 -8.30 -0.46
C LEU A 36 -7.75 -9.60 -0.66
N ASP A 37 -7.76 -10.44 0.38
CA ASP A 37 -7.09 -11.73 0.40
C ASP A 37 -8.11 -12.84 0.10
N VAL A 38 -8.66 -12.83 -1.12
CA VAL A 38 -9.68 -13.75 -1.63
C VAL A 38 -9.08 -14.69 -2.68
N ASN A 39 -9.74 -15.82 -2.96
CA ASN A 39 -9.14 -16.90 -3.73
C ASN A 39 -9.66 -17.02 -5.17
N THR A 40 -10.67 -16.24 -5.56
CA THR A 40 -11.23 -16.26 -6.91
C THR A 40 -11.36 -14.88 -7.51
N THR A 41 -11.25 -14.81 -8.83
CA THR A 41 -11.49 -13.59 -9.60
C THR A 41 -12.87 -13.01 -9.36
N ALA A 42 -13.91 -13.85 -9.34
CA ALA A 42 -15.28 -13.38 -9.16
C ALA A 42 -15.48 -12.68 -7.80
N GLU A 43 -14.95 -13.25 -6.72
CA GLU A 43 -15.01 -12.66 -5.38
C GLU A 43 -14.22 -11.35 -5.31
N LEU A 44 -13.02 -11.30 -5.91
CA LEU A 44 -12.21 -10.10 -5.99
C LEU A 44 -12.98 -8.95 -6.67
N LEU A 45 -13.52 -9.20 -7.85
CA LEU A 45 -14.20 -8.17 -8.65
C LEU A 45 -15.51 -7.69 -7.99
N ASP A 46 -16.28 -8.59 -7.34
CA ASP A 46 -17.48 -8.23 -6.58
C ASP A 46 -17.15 -7.30 -5.40
N LEU A 47 -16.12 -7.63 -4.63
CA LEU A 47 -15.67 -6.78 -3.52
C LEU A 47 -15.10 -5.45 -4.01
N VAL A 48 -14.33 -5.45 -5.09
CA VAL A 48 -13.78 -4.20 -5.67
C VAL A 48 -14.88 -3.29 -6.19
N GLU A 49 -15.93 -3.83 -6.82
CA GLU A 49 -17.08 -3.02 -7.24
C GLU A 49 -17.76 -2.34 -6.05
N LYS A 50 -17.94 -3.05 -4.93
CA LYS A 50 -18.57 -2.53 -3.71
C LYS A 50 -17.69 -1.52 -2.96
N LEU A 51 -16.39 -1.82 -2.85
CA LEU A 51 -15.46 -1.05 -2.02
C LEU A 51 -14.81 0.11 -2.77
N GLY A 52 -14.71 0.03 -4.10
CA GLY A 52 -14.03 1.00 -4.96
C GLY A 52 -14.40 2.46 -4.70
N PRO A 53 -15.69 2.83 -4.49
CA PRO A 53 -16.09 4.21 -4.16
C PRO A 53 -15.50 4.76 -2.85
N HIS A 54 -15.08 3.89 -1.92
CA HIS A 54 -14.70 4.24 -0.56
C HIS A 54 -13.20 4.23 -0.28
N ILE A 55 -12.39 3.66 -1.18
CA ILE A 55 -10.95 3.44 -1.00
C ILE A 55 -10.11 4.37 -1.90
N CYS A 56 -8.90 4.69 -1.48
CA CYS A 56 -7.88 5.32 -2.34
C CYS A 56 -6.92 4.30 -2.96
N LEU A 57 -6.81 3.13 -2.34
CA LEU A 57 -5.86 2.09 -2.73
C LEU A 57 -6.50 0.70 -2.55
N LEU A 58 -6.31 -0.17 -3.51
CA LEU A 58 -6.63 -1.58 -3.41
C LEU A 58 -5.33 -2.38 -3.25
N LYS A 59 -5.22 -3.20 -2.21
CA LYS A 59 -4.11 -4.14 -2.02
C LYS A 59 -4.54 -5.55 -2.41
N THR A 60 -3.75 -6.18 -3.25
CA THR A 60 -3.94 -7.56 -3.72
C THR A 60 -2.75 -8.45 -3.38
N HIS A 61 -3.01 -9.74 -3.29
CA HIS A 61 -2.06 -10.84 -3.37
C HIS A 61 -2.48 -11.70 -4.57
N ILE A 62 -2.03 -11.33 -5.75
CA ILE A 62 -2.54 -11.92 -7.00
C ILE A 62 -2.21 -13.40 -7.13
N ASP A 63 -1.15 -13.86 -6.47
CA ASP A 63 -0.68 -15.23 -6.45
C ASP A 63 -1.55 -16.20 -5.65
N ILE A 64 -2.56 -15.73 -4.92
CA ILE A 64 -3.55 -16.58 -4.25
C ILE A 64 -4.85 -16.74 -5.04
N ILE A 65 -5.01 -16.03 -6.17
CA ILE A 65 -6.18 -16.16 -7.05
C ILE A 65 -6.06 -17.40 -7.91
N SER A 66 -6.87 -18.40 -7.64
CA SER A 66 -6.78 -19.74 -8.25
C SER A 66 -7.13 -19.78 -9.75
N ASP A 67 -7.98 -18.88 -10.21
CA ASP A 67 -8.46 -18.72 -11.58
C ASP A 67 -7.89 -17.49 -12.28
N PHE A 68 -6.70 -17.04 -11.85
CA PHE A 68 -6.04 -15.84 -12.39
C PHE A 68 -5.83 -15.92 -13.90
N SER A 69 -6.17 -14.84 -14.59
CA SER A 69 -5.67 -14.53 -15.94
C SER A 69 -5.59 -13.04 -16.19
N MET A 70 -4.71 -12.61 -17.09
CA MET A 70 -4.63 -11.19 -17.48
C MET A 70 -5.94 -10.69 -18.07
N GLU A 71 -6.62 -11.52 -18.85
CA GLU A 71 -7.87 -11.17 -19.53
C GLU A 71 -9.06 -11.10 -18.55
N ASN A 72 -9.24 -12.14 -17.72
CA ASN A 72 -10.45 -12.28 -16.91
C ASN A 72 -10.30 -11.64 -15.50
N THR A 73 -9.06 -11.46 -15.01
CA THR A 73 -8.82 -10.86 -13.69
C THR A 73 -8.34 -9.43 -13.82
N ILE A 74 -7.25 -9.18 -14.57
CA ILE A 74 -6.62 -7.86 -14.58
C ILE A 74 -7.37 -6.86 -15.45
N ALA A 75 -7.84 -7.23 -16.62
CA ALA A 75 -8.55 -6.29 -17.49
C ALA A 75 -9.84 -5.74 -16.84
N PRO A 76 -10.73 -6.56 -16.22
CA PRO A 76 -11.85 -6.04 -15.45
C PRO A 76 -11.43 -5.23 -14.22
N LEU A 77 -10.39 -5.66 -13.50
CA LEU A 77 -9.87 -4.93 -12.35
C LEU A 77 -9.39 -3.53 -12.73
N LYS A 78 -8.68 -3.38 -13.86
CA LYS A 78 -8.28 -2.06 -14.40
C LYS A 78 -9.47 -1.21 -14.81
N ALA A 79 -10.54 -1.82 -15.33
CA ALA A 79 -11.78 -1.12 -15.62
C ALA A 79 -12.45 -0.57 -14.35
N LEU A 80 -12.49 -1.36 -13.26
CA LEU A 80 -12.99 -0.94 -11.96
C LEU A 80 -12.09 0.13 -11.32
N GLN A 81 -10.77 0.02 -11.45
CA GLN A 81 -9.82 1.04 -11.03
C GLN A 81 -10.14 2.39 -11.67
N LYS A 82 -10.35 2.42 -12.98
CA LYS A 82 -10.72 3.63 -13.71
C LYS A 82 -12.08 4.16 -13.31
N LYS A 83 -13.08 3.27 -13.15
CA LYS A 83 -14.45 3.63 -12.78
C LYS A 83 -14.52 4.30 -11.41
N HIS A 84 -13.81 3.77 -10.43
CA HIS A 84 -13.91 4.20 -9.03
C HIS A 84 -12.75 5.08 -8.55
N ASN A 85 -11.78 5.38 -9.41
CA ASN A 85 -10.63 6.22 -9.13
C ASN A 85 -9.88 5.79 -7.85
N PHE A 86 -9.12 4.69 -7.93
CA PHE A 86 -8.19 4.21 -6.90
C PHE A 86 -6.91 3.70 -7.55
N LEU A 87 -5.82 3.52 -6.78
CA LEU A 87 -4.63 2.84 -7.25
C LEU A 87 -4.60 1.37 -6.82
N ILE A 88 -3.78 0.56 -7.52
CA ILE A 88 -3.57 -0.85 -7.20
C ILE A 88 -2.19 -1.04 -6.61
N PHE A 89 -2.14 -1.68 -5.45
CA PHE A 89 -0.93 -2.11 -4.76
C PHE A 89 -0.86 -3.63 -4.72
N GLU A 90 0.05 -4.23 -5.48
CA GLU A 90 0.34 -5.65 -5.36
C GLU A 90 1.36 -5.90 -4.25
N ASP A 91 0.91 -6.50 -3.17
CA ASP A 91 1.69 -6.78 -1.95
C ASP A 91 2.53 -8.06 -2.12
N ARG A 92 3.46 -8.02 -3.11
CA ARG A 92 4.27 -9.18 -3.53
C ARG A 92 5.39 -9.51 -2.57
N LYS A 93 5.89 -8.53 -1.82
CA LYS A 93 7.01 -8.68 -0.88
C LYS A 93 8.25 -9.31 -1.52
N PHE A 94 8.74 -8.70 -2.60
CA PHE A 94 9.96 -9.17 -3.27
C PHE A 94 11.14 -9.26 -2.29
N ALA A 95 11.93 -10.33 -2.37
CA ALA A 95 13.00 -10.61 -1.43
C ALA A 95 14.16 -11.39 -2.07
N ASP A 96 14.53 -11.05 -3.31
CA ASP A 96 15.59 -11.73 -4.06
C ASP A 96 16.58 -10.70 -4.63
N ILE A 97 17.64 -11.18 -5.30
CA ILE A 97 18.64 -10.35 -5.98
C ILE A 97 18.03 -9.58 -7.15
N GLY A 98 18.64 -8.45 -7.52
CA GLY A 98 18.10 -7.50 -8.50
C GLY A 98 17.64 -8.13 -9.80
N ASN A 99 18.44 -9.01 -10.44
CA ASN A 99 18.04 -9.65 -11.68
C ASN A 99 16.82 -10.57 -11.53
N THR A 100 16.73 -11.31 -10.43
CA THR A 100 15.60 -12.22 -10.17
C THR A 100 14.32 -11.43 -9.92
N VAL A 101 14.34 -10.38 -9.10
CA VAL A 101 13.15 -9.57 -8.82
C VAL A 101 12.68 -8.80 -10.05
N LYS A 102 13.60 -8.37 -10.92
CA LYS A 102 13.26 -7.78 -12.22
C LYS A 102 12.38 -8.74 -13.04
N LEU A 103 12.79 -10.01 -13.15
CA LEU A 103 12.03 -11.04 -13.85
C LEU A 103 10.72 -11.39 -13.14
N GLN A 104 10.72 -11.51 -11.81
CA GLN A 104 9.51 -11.76 -11.02
C GLN A 104 8.47 -10.65 -11.17
N TYR A 105 8.90 -9.40 -11.36
CA TYR A 105 8.03 -8.25 -11.50
C TYR A 105 7.49 -8.08 -12.93
N SER A 106 8.34 -8.33 -13.95
CA SER A 106 8.01 -8.05 -15.36
C SER A 106 7.57 -9.27 -16.18
N SER A 107 7.83 -10.48 -15.69
CA SER A 107 7.67 -11.70 -16.50
C SER A 107 6.72 -12.72 -15.86
N GLY A 108 6.66 -13.92 -16.44
CA GLY A 108 5.82 -15.01 -15.98
C GLY A 108 4.34 -14.76 -16.23
N VAL A 109 3.50 -15.41 -15.44
CA VAL A 109 2.04 -15.35 -15.61
C VAL A 109 1.43 -14.06 -15.07
N TYR A 110 2.04 -13.47 -14.04
CA TYR A 110 1.46 -12.33 -13.33
C TYR A 110 1.79 -10.97 -13.95
N ARG A 111 2.98 -10.79 -14.53
CA ARG A 111 3.45 -9.55 -15.17
C ARG A 111 3.03 -8.29 -14.39
N ILE A 112 3.35 -8.27 -13.09
CA ILE A 112 2.82 -7.32 -12.11
C ILE A 112 3.08 -5.85 -12.52
N VAL A 113 4.23 -5.57 -13.14
CA VAL A 113 4.60 -4.23 -13.59
C VAL A 113 3.63 -3.63 -14.60
N GLU A 114 2.91 -4.47 -15.37
CA GLU A 114 1.99 -3.99 -16.41
C GLU A 114 0.71 -3.37 -15.84
N TRP A 115 0.31 -3.74 -14.62
CA TRP A 115 -1.01 -3.37 -14.08
C TRP A 115 -0.99 -2.77 -12.66
N SER A 116 0.01 -3.07 -11.83
CA SER A 116 0.08 -2.57 -10.46
C SER A 116 0.78 -1.21 -10.42
N ASP A 117 0.15 -0.22 -9.77
CA ASP A 117 0.73 1.12 -9.60
C ASP A 117 1.85 1.11 -8.56
N ILE A 118 1.70 0.30 -7.52
CA ILE A 118 2.62 0.21 -6.39
C ILE A 118 2.90 -1.27 -6.11
N THR A 119 4.14 -1.59 -5.77
CA THR A 119 4.53 -2.88 -5.21
C THR A 119 5.45 -2.70 -4.01
N ASN A 120 5.88 -3.80 -3.40
CA ASN A 120 6.78 -3.71 -2.25
C ASN A 120 7.90 -4.75 -2.24
N ALA A 121 8.93 -4.45 -1.46
CA ALA A 121 10.10 -5.31 -1.31
C ALA A 121 10.71 -5.24 0.09
N HIS A 122 11.35 -6.34 0.50
CA HIS A 122 12.22 -6.38 1.66
C HIS A 122 13.59 -5.78 1.36
N GLY A 123 14.18 -5.04 2.33
CA GLY A 123 15.54 -4.53 2.25
C GLY A 123 16.64 -5.59 2.48
N VAL A 124 16.27 -6.82 2.80
CA VAL A 124 17.20 -7.89 3.23
C VAL A 124 18.29 -8.22 2.20
N THR A 125 18.04 -8.00 0.93
CA THR A 125 18.98 -8.28 -0.17
C THR A 125 19.81 -7.07 -0.61
N GLY A 126 19.67 -5.91 0.07
CA GLY A 126 20.43 -4.70 -0.21
C GLY A 126 19.87 -3.88 -1.38
N GLU A 127 20.60 -2.83 -1.82
CA GLU A 127 20.14 -1.86 -2.83
C GLU A 127 19.84 -2.45 -4.21
N GLY A 128 20.44 -3.58 -4.55
CA GLY A 128 20.22 -4.24 -5.84
C GLY A 128 18.76 -4.55 -6.13
N ILE A 129 17.94 -4.74 -5.09
CA ILE A 129 16.51 -5.01 -5.24
C ILE A 129 15.75 -3.79 -5.79
N VAL A 130 16.09 -2.57 -5.32
CA VAL A 130 15.50 -1.31 -5.81
C VAL A 130 15.84 -1.11 -7.27
N LYS A 131 17.13 -1.28 -7.63
CA LYS A 131 17.61 -1.15 -9.03
C LYS A 131 16.92 -2.14 -9.95
N GLY A 132 16.85 -3.42 -9.56
CA GLY A 132 16.21 -4.46 -10.37
C GLY A 132 14.71 -4.21 -10.61
N LEU A 133 13.98 -3.80 -9.58
CA LEU A 133 12.56 -3.46 -9.71
C LEU A 133 12.35 -2.18 -10.54
N LYS A 134 13.20 -1.16 -10.37
CA LYS A 134 13.14 0.05 -11.21
C LYS A 134 13.42 -0.25 -12.68
N GLU A 135 14.43 -1.06 -13.00
CA GLU A 135 14.70 -1.47 -14.37
C GLU A 135 13.51 -2.17 -15.04
N ALA A 136 12.70 -2.91 -14.29
CA ALA A 136 11.50 -3.55 -14.81
C ALA A 136 10.44 -2.54 -15.26
N THR A 137 10.47 -1.30 -14.78
CA THR A 137 9.49 -0.26 -15.16
C THR A 137 9.84 0.47 -16.47
N VAL A 138 11.02 0.21 -17.04
CA VAL A 138 11.45 0.83 -18.31
C VAL A 138 10.50 0.41 -19.43
N GLY A 139 9.92 1.39 -20.12
CA GLY A 139 8.94 1.16 -21.19
C GLY A 139 7.49 1.06 -20.71
N ILE A 140 7.24 1.25 -19.42
CA ILE A 140 5.89 1.40 -18.87
C ILE A 140 5.55 2.89 -18.81
N ASP A 141 4.51 3.31 -19.50
CA ASP A 141 4.11 4.72 -19.61
C ASP A 141 3.52 5.26 -18.28
N GLU A 142 2.80 4.42 -17.54
CA GLU A 142 2.22 4.80 -16.27
C GLU A 142 3.26 4.77 -15.14
N PRO A 143 3.28 5.77 -14.25
CA PRO A 143 4.25 5.81 -13.15
C PRO A 143 4.05 4.63 -12.17
N ARG A 144 5.17 4.05 -11.72
CA ARG A 144 5.22 2.96 -10.74
C ARG A 144 5.92 3.44 -9.46
N GLY A 145 5.57 2.84 -8.33
CA GLY A 145 6.18 3.12 -7.04
C GLY A 145 6.52 1.84 -6.26
N LEU A 146 7.58 1.95 -5.45
CA LEU A 146 8.03 0.89 -4.57
C LEU A 146 7.88 1.30 -3.11
N LEU A 147 7.26 0.45 -2.30
CA LEU A 147 7.30 0.53 -0.84
C LEU A 147 8.34 -0.42 -0.29
N MET A 148 9.17 0.05 0.64
CA MET A 148 10.07 -0.84 1.37
C MET A 148 9.41 -1.34 2.65
N LEU A 149 9.59 -2.63 2.97
CA LEU A 149 9.07 -3.25 4.20
C LEU A 149 10.02 -2.92 5.35
N ALA A 150 9.76 -1.84 6.07
CA ALA A 150 10.62 -1.39 7.19
C ALA A 150 10.22 -2.01 8.53
N GLU A 151 8.91 -2.17 8.77
CA GLU A 151 8.36 -2.80 9.98
C GLU A 151 7.12 -3.61 9.62
N LEU A 152 6.92 -4.75 10.29
CA LEU A 152 5.76 -5.62 10.11
C LEU A 152 4.87 -5.61 11.35
N SER A 153 3.58 -5.89 11.18
CA SER A 153 2.59 -5.92 12.28
C SER A 153 2.51 -7.26 13.00
N SER A 154 3.19 -8.30 12.50
CA SER A 154 3.18 -9.64 13.10
C SER A 154 4.05 -9.71 14.35
N LYS A 155 3.57 -10.40 15.39
CA LYS A 155 4.33 -10.68 16.60
C LYS A 155 5.57 -11.52 16.27
N GLY A 156 6.73 -11.11 16.80
CA GLY A 156 8.00 -11.81 16.57
C GLY A 156 8.65 -11.51 15.21
N SER A 157 8.19 -10.50 14.49
CA SER A 157 8.84 -10.03 13.27
C SER A 157 10.31 -9.66 13.53
N LEU A 158 11.19 -9.99 12.59
CA LEU A 158 12.60 -9.55 12.59
C LEU A 158 12.80 -8.18 11.93
N ALA A 159 11.74 -7.60 11.33
CA ALA A 159 11.76 -6.28 10.71
C ALA A 159 11.66 -5.18 11.77
N TYR A 160 12.75 -4.95 12.51
CA TYR A 160 12.89 -3.90 13.52
C TYR A 160 14.37 -3.52 13.73
N GLY A 161 14.64 -2.45 14.48
CA GLY A 161 15.98 -2.05 14.89
C GLY A 161 16.91 -1.77 13.71
N GLU A 162 18.03 -2.49 13.63
CA GLU A 162 19.01 -2.32 12.55
C GLU A 162 18.46 -2.69 11.17
N TYR A 163 17.58 -3.69 11.07
CA TYR A 163 16.91 -3.99 9.81
C TYR A 163 16.11 -2.78 9.29
N THR A 164 15.32 -2.15 10.14
CA THR A 164 14.55 -0.95 9.80
C THR A 164 15.46 0.18 9.33
N LYS A 165 16.51 0.49 10.08
CA LYS A 165 17.49 1.53 9.74
C LYS A 165 18.12 1.29 8.38
N LYS A 166 18.61 0.06 8.13
CA LYS A 166 19.22 -0.32 6.85
C LYS A 166 18.22 -0.25 5.70
N THR A 167 16.97 -0.64 5.92
CA THR A 167 15.92 -0.54 4.93
C THR A 167 15.61 0.93 4.57
N VAL A 168 15.61 1.84 5.54
CA VAL A 168 15.45 3.27 5.29
C VAL A 168 16.64 3.84 4.49
N GLU A 169 17.87 3.44 4.81
CA GLU A 169 19.05 3.86 4.02
C GLU A 169 18.98 3.35 2.58
N ILE A 170 18.59 2.10 2.35
CA ILE A 170 18.38 1.55 1.00
C ILE A 170 17.31 2.36 0.24
N ALA A 171 16.23 2.75 0.90
CA ALA A 171 15.16 3.54 0.29
C ALA A 171 15.65 4.90 -0.25
N LYS A 172 16.65 5.52 0.39
CA LYS A 172 17.23 6.79 -0.05
C LYS A 172 17.97 6.70 -1.39
N SER A 173 18.30 5.50 -1.86
CA SER A 173 19.02 5.30 -3.13
C SER A 173 18.23 5.77 -4.37
N ASP A 174 16.89 5.82 -4.29
CA ASP A 174 16.03 6.26 -5.40
C ASP A 174 14.71 6.86 -4.91
N LYS A 175 14.70 8.15 -4.61
CA LYS A 175 13.54 8.88 -4.08
C LYS A 175 12.38 9.08 -5.07
N GLU A 176 12.58 8.81 -6.35
CA GLU A 176 11.52 8.92 -7.36
C GLU A 176 10.74 7.61 -7.49
N PHE A 177 11.41 6.49 -7.28
CA PHE A 177 10.81 5.16 -7.38
C PHE A 177 10.41 4.60 -6.01
N VAL A 178 11.27 4.72 -4.98
CA VAL A 178 10.89 4.36 -3.61
C VAL A 178 10.04 5.48 -3.04
N VAL A 179 8.77 5.20 -2.83
CA VAL A 179 7.77 6.22 -2.46
C VAL A 179 7.41 6.19 -0.97
N GLY A 180 7.86 5.18 -0.23
CA GLY A 180 7.56 5.08 1.19
C GLY A 180 7.76 3.68 1.77
N PHE A 181 7.03 3.40 2.83
CA PHE A 181 7.23 2.19 3.64
C PHE A 181 5.94 1.53 4.07
N ILE A 182 5.97 0.20 4.12
CA ILE A 182 5.13 -0.55 5.04
C ILE A 182 5.80 -0.45 6.42
N ALA A 183 5.15 0.25 7.36
CA ALA A 183 5.71 0.54 8.67
C ALA A 183 4.62 0.77 9.72
N GLN A 184 5.02 0.79 11.00
CA GLN A 184 4.11 1.00 12.13
C GLN A 184 4.13 2.46 12.65
N ARG A 185 5.00 3.30 12.10
CA ARG A 185 5.22 4.70 12.50
C ARG A 185 5.93 5.47 11.41
N ASP A 186 6.07 6.77 11.61
CA ASP A 186 6.89 7.65 10.76
C ASP A 186 8.37 7.16 10.72
N MET A 187 8.92 7.10 9.52
CA MET A 187 10.31 6.68 9.29
C MET A 187 11.30 7.84 9.21
N GLY A 188 10.87 9.09 9.44
CA GLY A 188 11.72 10.28 9.37
C GLY A 188 12.07 10.69 7.94
N GLY A 189 13.21 11.37 7.79
CA GLY A 189 13.79 11.74 6.48
C GLY A 189 13.31 13.08 5.91
N ARG A 190 12.31 13.77 6.49
CA ARG A 190 11.80 15.05 5.96
C ARG A 190 12.83 16.17 6.00
N GLU A 191 13.64 16.23 7.02
CA GLU A 191 14.75 17.21 7.14
C GLU A 191 15.80 16.99 6.04
N GLU A 192 15.88 15.77 5.50
CA GLU A 192 16.74 15.38 4.38
C GLU A 192 16.04 15.52 3.01
N GLY A 193 14.80 16.01 2.98
CA GLY A 193 14.02 16.19 1.74
C GLY A 193 13.28 14.94 1.25
N PHE A 194 13.08 13.94 2.12
CA PHE A 194 12.28 12.75 1.81
C PHE A 194 10.88 12.86 2.44
N ASP A 195 9.85 12.83 1.63
CA ASP A 195 8.44 12.80 2.08
C ASP A 195 7.82 11.42 1.84
N TRP A 196 8.22 10.47 2.67
CA TRP A 196 7.77 9.08 2.57
C TRP A 196 6.28 8.93 2.87
N LEU A 197 5.59 8.13 2.05
CA LEU A 197 4.28 7.59 2.40
C LEU A 197 4.43 6.45 3.41
N ILE A 198 3.67 6.49 4.48
CA ILE A 198 3.62 5.41 5.48
C ILE A 198 2.28 4.68 5.34
N MET A 199 2.35 3.40 5.00
CA MET A 199 1.19 2.53 4.89
C MET A 199 1.24 1.46 5.98
N THR A 200 0.20 1.42 6.82
CA THR A 200 0.22 0.59 8.03
C THR A 200 -0.85 -0.48 7.98
N PRO A 201 -0.46 -1.77 7.98
CA PRO A 201 -1.36 -2.91 8.20
C PRO A 201 -1.64 -3.15 9.69
N GLY A 202 -2.59 -4.04 9.97
CA GLY A 202 -2.96 -4.36 11.34
C GLY A 202 -3.76 -3.23 11.99
N VAL A 203 -4.72 -2.68 11.26
CA VAL A 203 -5.62 -1.62 11.74
C VAL A 203 -7.01 -2.20 11.94
N GLY A 204 -7.60 -1.98 13.11
CA GLY A 204 -8.93 -2.43 13.46
C GLY A 204 -9.74 -1.36 14.18
N LEU A 205 -11.06 -1.32 13.95
CA LEU A 205 -11.99 -0.53 14.75
C LEU A 205 -12.45 -1.31 15.99
N ASP A 206 -12.74 -2.60 15.78
CA ASP A 206 -13.34 -3.47 16.82
C ASP A 206 -12.40 -4.65 17.19
N ASP A 207 -11.45 -5.01 16.33
CA ASP A 207 -10.60 -6.19 16.49
C ASP A 207 -9.29 -5.85 17.23
N LYS A 208 -8.82 -6.78 18.09
CA LYS A 208 -7.56 -6.61 18.86
C LYS A 208 -6.40 -7.49 18.38
N GLY A 209 -6.68 -8.52 17.59
CA GLY A 209 -5.69 -9.46 17.08
C GLY A 209 -6.31 -10.73 16.52
N ASP A 210 -5.47 -11.63 15.99
CA ASP A 210 -5.90 -12.95 15.52
C ASP A 210 -5.04 -14.08 16.09
N ALA A 211 -5.47 -15.33 15.85
CA ALA A 211 -4.80 -16.54 16.35
C ALA A 211 -3.43 -16.80 15.67
N LEU A 212 -3.14 -16.12 14.56
CA LEU A 212 -1.90 -16.27 13.79
C LEU A 212 -0.87 -15.16 14.06
N GLY A 213 -1.08 -14.38 15.12
CA GLY A 213 -0.11 -13.38 15.59
C GLY A 213 -0.25 -11.99 14.96
N GLN A 214 -1.30 -11.72 14.18
CA GLN A 214 -1.60 -10.37 13.72
C GLN A 214 -2.03 -9.51 14.92
N GLN A 215 -1.39 -8.34 15.06
CA GLN A 215 -1.71 -7.35 16.09
C GLN A 215 -2.50 -6.20 15.44
N TYR A 216 -3.58 -5.76 16.08
CA TYR A 216 -4.37 -4.63 15.61
C TYR A 216 -4.20 -3.42 16.53
N ARG A 217 -4.07 -2.27 15.90
CA ARG A 217 -4.07 -0.95 16.53
C ARG A 217 -5.29 -0.18 16.05
N THR A 218 -5.74 0.78 16.86
CA THR A 218 -6.85 1.65 16.44
C THR A 218 -6.44 2.59 15.31
N VAL A 219 -7.42 3.09 14.57
CA VAL A 219 -7.18 4.06 13.48
C VAL A 219 -6.51 5.34 14.01
N ASP A 220 -7.00 5.89 15.14
CA ASP A 220 -6.43 7.10 15.75
C ASP A 220 -4.96 6.88 16.17
N GLU A 221 -4.62 5.73 16.79
CA GLU A 221 -3.23 5.40 17.16
C GLU A 221 -2.31 5.35 15.95
N VAL A 222 -2.74 4.65 14.89
CA VAL A 222 -1.92 4.45 13.69
C VAL A 222 -1.66 5.77 12.96
N VAL A 223 -2.70 6.57 12.74
CA VAL A 223 -2.57 7.86 12.06
C VAL A 223 -1.79 8.86 12.92
N SER A 224 -1.97 8.85 14.24
CA SER A 224 -1.23 9.73 15.15
C SER A 224 0.26 9.40 15.26
N THR A 225 0.68 8.18 14.91
CA THR A 225 2.10 7.78 14.85
C THR A 225 2.73 8.01 13.48
N GLY A 226 1.99 8.56 12.51
CA GLY A 226 2.53 9.01 11.23
C GLY A 226 2.09 8.21 10.02
N SER A 227 1.18 7.24 10.17
CA SER A 227 0.61 6.55 9.01
C SER A 227 -0.20 7.49 8.13
N ASP A 228 0.02 7.42 6.82
CA ASP A 228 -0.77 8.14 5.82
C ASP A 228 -1.95 7.29 5.33
N ILE A 229 -1.76 5.97 5.22
CA ILE A 229 -2.74 5.04 4.67
C ILE A 229 -2.92 3.87 5.63
N ILE A 230 -4.17 3.62 6.00
CA ILE A 230 -4.57 2.47 6.81
C ILE A 230 -4.91 1.28 5.89
N ILE A 231 -4.23 0.15 6.09
CA ILE A 231 -4.49 -1.08 5.33
C ILE A 231 -5.41 -1.98 6.16
N VAL A 232 -6.62 -2.21 5.64
CA VAL A 232 -7.65 -3.00 6.32
C VAL A 232 -8.09 -4.17 5.43
N GLY A 233 -8.03 -5.38 5.96
CA GLY A 233 -8.44 -6.61 5.29
C GLY A 233 -9.77 -7.14 5.82
N ARG A 234 -9.72 -8.21 6.63
CA ARG A 234 -10.88 -8.90 7.22
C ARG A 234 -11.82 -7.98 8.03
N GLY A 235 -11.33 -6.84 8.50
CA GLY A 235 -12.15 -5.78 9.10
C GLY A 235 -13.23 -5.24 8.17
N LEU A 236 -13.04 -5.32 6.84
CA LEU A 236 -14.01 -4.87 5.84
C LEU A 236 -15.03 -5.95 5.47
N TYR A 237 -14.57 -7.19 5.17
CA TYR A 237 -15.39 -8.22 4.54
C TYR A 237 -15.38 -9.57 5.30
N GLY A 238 -14.86 -9.59 6.52
CA GLY A 238 -14.88 -10.79 7.36
C GLY A 238 -16.30 -11.28 7.65
N LYS A 239 -16.41 -12.53 8.09
CA LYS A 239 -17.71 -13.19 8.34
C LYS A 239 -18.63 -12.31 9.18
N GLY A 240 -19.85 -12.08 8.68
CA GLY A 240 -20.88 -11.29 9.35
C GLY A 240 -20.76 -9.77 9.19
N ARG A 241 -19.83 -9.28 8.38
CA ARG A 241 -19.64 -7.85 8.07
C ARG A 241 -20.27 -7.51 6.73
N ASP A 242 -20.87 -6.34 6.62
CA ASP A 242 -21.24 -5.73 5.35
C ASP A 242 -20.06 -4.89 4.84
N PRO A 243 -19.45 -5.23 3.67
CA PRO A 243 -18.25 -4.56 3.20
C PRO A 243 -18.43 -3.05 3.00
N VAL A 244 -19.60 -2.60 2.53
CA VAL A 244 -19.87 -1.19 2.25
C VAL A 244 -20.00 -0.41 3.56
N ILE A 245 -20.75 -0.94 4.52
CA ILE A 245 -20.92 -0.32 5.84
C ILE A 245 -19.56 -0.18 6.53
N GLU A 246 -18.77 -1.26 6.55
CA GLU A 246 -17.45 -1.22 7.18
C GLU A 246 -16.50 -0.26 6.45
N ALA A 247 -16.50 -0.23 5.11
CA ALA A 247 -15.67 0.70 4.36
C ALA A 247 -16.00 2.17 4.68
N ILE A 248 -17.28 2.51 4.84
CA ILE A 248 -17.69 3.86 5.25
C ILE A 248 -17.17 4.17 6.67
N ARG A 249 -17.32 3.25 7.62
CA ARG A 249 -16.81 3.40 9.01
C ARG A 249 -15.29 3.66 9.04
N TYR A 250 -14.50 2.83 8.33
CA TYR A 250 -13.04 2.99 8.28
C TYR A 250 -12.61 4.26 7.54
N LYS A 251 -13.27 4.61 6.43
CA LYS A 251 -13.05 5.84 5.69
C LYS A 251 -13.24 7.06 6.58
N GLU A 252 -14.37 7.16 7.28
CA GLU A 252 -14.68 8.27 8.17
C GLU A 252 -13.69 8.35 9.35
N ALA A 253 -13.41 7.23 10.00
CA ALA A 253 -12.44 7.17 11.09
C ALA A 253 -11.05 7.61 10.63
N GLY A 254 -10.58 7.07 9.49
CA GLY A 254 -9.26 7.40 8.94
C GLY A 254 -9.14 8.86 8.52
N TRP A 255 -10.17 9.41 7.87
CA TRP A 255 -10.18 10.80 7.45
C TRP A 255 -10.23 11.77 8.64
N ASN A 256 -11.06 11.49 9.64
CA ASN A 256 -11.13 12.28 10.86
C ASN A 256 -9.80 12.26 11.65
N ALA A 257 -9.15 11.12 11.75
CA ALA A 257 -7.83 11.00 12.37
C ALA A 257 -6.77 11.83 11.63
N TYR A 258 -6.80 11.82 10.27
CA TYR A 258 -5.95 12.68 9.44
C TYR A 258 -6.23 14.16 9.70
N LEU A 259 -7.49 14.60 9.70
CA LEU A 259 -7.83 16.01 9.95
C LEU A 259 -7.33 16.48 11.33
N LYS A 260 -7.48 15.66 12.38
CA LYS A 260 -6.92 15.93 13.71
C LYS A 260 -5.38 16.07 13.70
N ARG A 261 -4.70 15.30 12.83
CA ARG A 261 -3.23 15.35 12.70
C ARG A 261 -2.75 16.65 12.08
N VAL A 262 -3.40 17.14 11.02
CA VAL A 262 -2.99 18.35 10.29
C VAL A 262 -3.49 19.65 10.90
N SER A 263 -4.42 19.59 11.86
CA SER A 263 -4.90 20.76 12.60
C SER A 263 -4.05 21.12 13.82
N LYS A 264 -3.00 20.33 14.11
CA LYS A 264 -2.03 20.60 15.19
C LYS A 264 -0.85 21.42 14.69
#